data_a9d5e39bb9bc0de1dcb15e06b3eadffe
#
_entry.id   a9d5e39bb9bc0de1dcb15e06b3eadffe
#
_cell.length_a   1.000
_cell.length_b   1.000
_cell.length_c   1.000
_cell.angle_alpha   90.00
_cell.angle_beta   90.00
_cell.angle_gamma   90.00
#
_symmetry.space_group_name_H-M   'P 1'
#
loop_
_entity.id
_entity.type
_entity.pdbx_description
1 polymer ?
#
loop_
_entity_poly.entity_id
_entity_poly.type
_entity_poly.pdbx_seq_one_letter_code
_entity_poly.pdbx_strand_id
1 'polypeptide(L)'
;MATLCIRPAGATPLMVGREAPAFSVASGEGNVFSLANKGKKVLVIFYESKDTNERSRGLKDYLDEFNEHQSAHVRQSIVWLPVIDCSGVFWPLTAIWKQKMRDHSREEGITIYGDWTGTMMRSYGMRKADNNLVIIDKAGVIRHFTSGDLDRNNFPAISRLLLQLATAP
;
A
#
# COMPACT_ATOMS: atom_id res chain seq x y z
N MET A 1 20.94 41.62 -10.29
CA MET A 1 19.82 41.05 -9.52
C MET A 1 19.50 39.68 -10.11
N ALA A 2 19.90 38.59 -9.44
CA ALA A 2 19.64 37.25 -9.89
C ALA A 2 18.32 36.76 -9.27
N THR A 3 17.31 36.56 -10.11
CA THR A 3 16.02 36.01 -9.71
C THR A 3 16.18 34.53 -9.42
N LEU A 4 16.11 34.17 -8.15
CA LEU A 4 16.12 32.78 -7.70
C LEU A 4 14.76 32.14 -8.04
N CYS A 5 14.70 31.40 -9.13
CA CYS A 5 13.54 30.56 -9.45
C CYS A 5 13.47 29.40 -8.43
N ILE A 6 12.61 29.53 -7.43
CA ILE A 6 12.22 28.43 -6.56
C ILE A 6 11.36 27.50 -7.40
N ARG A 7 11.93 26.37 -7.84
CA ARG A 7 11.15 25.26 -8.41
C ARG A 7 10.25 24.69 -7.30
N PRO A 8 8.94 24.52 -7.53
CA PRO A 8 8.13 23.76 -6.60
C PRO A 8 8.73 22.35 -6.53
N ALA A 9 8.90 21.84 -5.31
CA ALA A 9 9.32 20.47 -5.07
C ALA A 9 8.22 19.54 -5.62
N GLY A 10 8.30 19.23 -6.90
CA GLY A 10 7.54 18.15 -7.49
C GLY A 10 7.94 16.86 -6.77
N ALA A 11 6.97 16.08 -6.31
CA ALA A 11 7.24 14.79 -5.70
C ALA A 11 8.18 14.00 -6.61
N THR A 12 9.38 13.74 -6.12
CA THR A 12 10.34 12.90 -6.85
C THR A 12 9.71 11.52 -6.96
N PRO A 13 9.60 10.93 -8.16
CA PRO A 13 9.05 9.59 -8.29
C PRO A 13 9.75 8.66 -7.30
N LEU A 14 8.98 7.84 -6.59
CA LEU A 14 9.53 6.85 -5.68
C LEU A 14 10.48 5.93 -6.44
N MET A 15 11.72 5.97 -6.05
CA MET A 15 12.73 5.10 -6.64
C MET A 15 12.92 3.88 -5.75
N VAL A 16 12.84 2.70 -6.35
CA VAL A 16 13.30 1.46 -5.73
C VAL A 16 14.73 1.66 -5.22
N GLY A 17 15.00 1.18 -3.99
CA GLY A 17 16.28 1.34 -3.31
C GLY A 17 16.37 2.54 -2.36
N ARG A 18 15.34 3.39 -2.28
CA ARG A 18 15.27 4.49 -1.32
C ARG A 18 14.45 4.15 -0.08
N GLU A 19 14.70 4.84 1.01
CA GLU A 19 13.88 4.78 2.20
C GLU A 19 12.44 5.19 1.89
N ALA A 20 11.49 4.44 2.46
CA ALA A 20 10.07 4.71 2.30
C ALA A 20 9.68 5.98 3.08
N PRO A 21 8.93 6.92 2.47
CA PRO A 21 8.40 8.07 3.18
C PRO A 21 7.52 7.65 4.35
N ALA A 22 7.57 8.40 5.44
CA ALA A 22 6.64 8.20 6.55
C ALA A 22 5.20 8.42 6.09
N PHE A 23 4.29 7.58 6.56
CA PHE A 23 2.85 7.71 6.32
C PHE A 23 2.04 7.31 7.53
N SER A 24 0.77 7.70 7.54
CA SER A 24 -0.23 7.29 8.52
C SER A 24 -1.58 7.19 7.80
N VAL A 25 -2.27 6.05 8.00
CA VAL A 25 -3.60 5.76 7.45
C VAL A 25 -4.51 5.28 8.56
N ALA A 26 -5.82 5.47 8.41
CA ALA A 26 -6.77 5.12 9.46
C ALA A 26 -7.90 4.23 8.92
N SER A 27 -8.24 3.17 9.67
CA SER A 27 -9.37 2.29 9.35
C SER A 27 -10.73 2.97 9.54
N GLY A 28 -11.78 2.32 9.09
CA GLY A 28 -13.15 2.77 9.35
C GLY A 28 -13.51 2.85 10.83
N GLU A 29 -12.82 2.11 11.69
CA GLU A 29 -12.97 2.14 13.17
C GLU A 29 -12.10 3.21 13.83
N GLY A 30 -11.19 3.83 13.08
CA GLY A 30 -10.26 4.83 13.59
C GLY A 30 -8.91 4.26 14.04
N ASN A 31 -8.66 2.97 13.88
CA ASN A 31 -7.35 2.40 14.15
C ASN A 31 -6.33 2.95 13.17
N VAL A 32 -5.20 3.41 13.69
CA VAL A 32 -4.14 4.02 12.88
C VAL A 32 -3.03 3.02 12.59
N PHE A 33 -2.63 2.95 11.33
CA PHE A 33 -1.42 2.25 10.90
C PHE A 33 -0.43 3.25 10.29
N SER A 34 0.84 3.12 10.65
CA SER A 34 1.93 3.95 10.13
C SER A 34 3.11 3.06 9.72
N LEU A 35 4.06 3.63 8.98
CA LEU A 35 5.28 2.91 8.60
C LEU A 35 6.02 2.32 9.81
N ALA A 36 6.01 3.00 10.96
CA ALA A 36 6.63 2.52 12.20
C ALA A 36 5.96 1.25 12.74
N ASN A 37 4.66 1.06 12.50
CA ASN A 37 3.92 -0.11 13.00
C ASN A 37 4.27 -1.42 12.27
N LYS A 38 4.95 -1.36 11.10
CA LYS A 38 5.37 -2.59 10.42
C LYS A 38 6.42 -3.38 11.20
N GLY A 39 7.13 -2.73 12.11
CA GLY A 39 8.25 -3.33 12.83
C GLY A 39 9.34 -3.81 11.86
N LYS A 40 9.97 -4.93 12.19
CA LYS A 40 10.98 -5.59 11.35
C LYS A 40 10.34 -6.59 10.38
N LYS A 41 9.25 -6.18 9.69
CA LYS A 41 8.54 -7.02 8.73
C LYS A 41 8.60 -6.40 7.34
N VAL A 42 8.38 -7.23 6.33
CA VAL A 42 8.14 -6.77 4.96
C VAL A 42 6.73 -6.19 4.91
N LEU A 43 6.56 -5.04 4.30
CA LEU A 43 5.26 -4.39 4.14
C LEU A 43 4.86 -4.40 2.67
N VAL A 44 3.69 -4.94 2.38
CA VAL A 44 3.07 -4.95 1.05
C VAL A 44 1.86 -4.04 1.08
N ILE A 45 1.92 -2.96 0.33
CA ILE A 45 0.87 -1.94 0.27
C ILE A 45 0.14 -2.10 -1.06
N PHE A 46 -1.17 -2.34 -0.99
CA PHE A 46 -2.09 -2.18 -2.11
C PHE A 46 -2.82 -0.85 -1.92
N TYR A 47 -2.44 0.15 -2.71
CA TYR A 47 -3.09 1.46 -2.67
C TYR A 47 -3.99 1.62 -3.90
N GLU A 48 -5.28 1.75 -3.66
CA GLU A 48 -6.30 1.66 -4.69
C GLU A 48 -7.38 2.74 -4.52
N SER A 49 -8.15 2.96 -5.57
CA SER A 49 -9.44 3.65 -5.48
C SER A 49 -10.58 2.63 -5.43
N LYS A 50 -11.77 3.08 -5.07
CA LYS A 50 -12.96 2.24 -5.12
C LYS A 50 -13.17 1.60 -6.51
N ASP A 51 -12.86 2.34 -7.57
CA ASP A 51 -13.13 1.92 -8.95
C ASP A 51 -12.03 0.99 -9.51
N THR A 52 -10.88 0.90 -8.84
CA THR A 52 -9.73 0.10 -9.32
C THR A 52 -9.52 -1.18 -8.52
N ASN A 53 -10.21 -1.36 -7.40
CA ASN A 53 -10.07 -2.52 -6.51
C ASN A 53 -10.24 -3.87 -7.25
N GLU A 54 -11.21 -3.98 -8.15
CA GLU A 54 -11.44 -5.21 -8.92
C GLU A 54 -10.31 -5.56 -9.88
N ARG A 55 -9.57 -4.56 -10.38
CA ARG A 55 -8.47 -4.75 -11.34
C ARG A 55 -7.25 -5.45 -10.72
N SER A 56 -7.04 -5.28 -9.41
CA SER A 56 -5.94 -5.93 -8.67
C SER A 56 -6.30 -7.29 -8.10
N ARG A 57 -7.57 -7.72 -8.18
CA ARG A 57 -8.07 -8.98 -7.59
C ARG A 57 -7.21 -10.18 -7.99
N GLY A 58 -6.90 -10.33 -9.27
CA GLY A 58 -6.09 -11.46 -9.72
C GLY A 58 -4.70 -11.54 -9.11
N LEU A 59 -4.07 -10.39 -8.81
CA LEU A 59 -2.79 -10.37 -8.09
C LEU A 59 -2.99 -10.69 -6.61
N LYS A 60 -4.04 -10.17 -5.97
CA LYS A 60 -4.35 -10.47 -4.57
C LYS A 60 -4.61 -11.96 -4.38
N ASP A 61 -5.49 -12.55 -5.18
CA ASP A 61 -5.79 -13.98 -5.13
C ASP A 61 -4.51 -14.83 -5.29
N TYR A 62 -3.64 -14.48 -6.25
CA TYR A 62 -2.38 -15.17 -6.45
C TYR A 62 -1.44 -15.05 -5.24
N LEU A 63 -1.37 -13.87 -4.62
CA LEU A 63 -0.50 -13.65 -3.46
C LEU A 63 -1.08 -14.25 -2.17
N ASP A 64 -2.39 -14.35 -2.05
CA ASP A 64 -3.05 -15.07 -0.96
C ASP A 64 -2.76 -16.57 -1.05
N GLU A 65 -2.92 -17.18 -2.24
CA GLU A 65 -2.54 -18.57 -2.49
C GLU A 65 -1.04 -18.80 -2.20
N PHE A 66 -0.17 -17.90 -2.70
CA PHE A 66 1.26 -17.96 -2.39
C PHE A 66 1.50 -17.93 -0.87
N ASN A 67 0.86 -17.03 -0.14
CA ASN A 67 1.04 -16.86 1.30
C ASN A 67 0.57 -18.09 2.09
N GLU A 68 -0.54 -18.69 1.71
CA GLU A 68 -1.09 -19.91 2.34
C GLU A 68 -0.09 -21.09 2.29
N HIS A 69 0.65 -21.22 1.20
CA HIS A 69 1.64 -22.28 1.00
C HIS A 69 2.98 -22.00 1.71
N GLN A 70 3.15 -20.84 2.36
CA GLN A 70 4.39 -20.52 3.06
C GLN A 70 4.40 -21.05 4.50
N SER A 71 5.62 -21.21 5.06
CA SER A 71 5.79 -21.50 6.48
C SER A 71 5.21 -20.40 7.37
N ALA A 72 4.84 -20.74 8.60
CA ALA A 72 4.35 -19.78 9.57
C ALA A 72 5.33 -18.59 9.79
N HIS A 73 6.63 -18.87 9.75
CA HIS A 73 7.67 -17.85 9.87
C HIS A 73 7.60 -16.82 8.73
N VAL A 74 7.48 -17.28 7.48
CA VAL A 74 7.36 -16.38 6.31
C VAL A 74 6.07 -15.58 6.38
N ARG A 75 4.94 -16.23 6.66
CA ARG A 75 3.65 -15.53 6.80
C ARG A 75 3.67 -14.43 7.85
N GLN A 76 4.28 -14.68 9.00
CA GLN A 76 4.40 -13.71 10.09
C GLN A 76 5.41 -12.59 9.80
N SER A 77 6.30 -12.78 8.82
CA SER A 77 7.28 -11.80 8.39
C SER A 77 6.75 -10.80 7.37
N ILE A 78 5.51 -10.96 6.89
CA ILE A 78 4.88 -10.09 5.90
C ILE A 78 3.66 -9.41 6.53
N VAL A 79 3.52 -8.11 6.31
CA VAL A 79 2.33 -7.31 6.64
C VAL A 79 1.65 -6.91 5.34
N TRP A 80 0.39 -7.26 5.19
CA TRP A 80 -0.46 -6.88 4.08
C TRP A 80 -1.25 -5.63 4.47
N LEU A 81 -1.14 -4.56 3.69
CA LEU A 81 -1.76 -3.27 3.98
C LEU A 81 -2.63 -2.81 2.80
N PRO A 82 -3.92 -3.17 2.79
CA PRO A 82 -4.86 -2.60 1.83
C PRO A 82 -5.22 -1.17 2.23
N VAL A 83 -5.02 -0.22 1.32
CA VAL A 83 -5.31 1.20 1.51
C VAL A 83 -6.18 1.70 0.39
N ILE A 84 -7.26 2.40 0.73
CA ILE A 84 -8.17 3.04 -0.22
C ILE A 84 -7.93 4.56 -0.18
N ASP A 85 -7.86 5.18 -1.36
CA ASP A 85 -7.87 6.64 -1.49
C ASP A 85 -9.22 7.19 -1.03
N CYS A 86 -9.22 7.83 0.13
CA CYS A 86 -10.37 8.52 0.72
C CYS A 86 -10.22 10.04 0.68
N SER A 87 -9.21 10.57 -0.01
CA SER A 87 -8.87 12.01 -0.02
C SER A 87 -9.95 12.90 -0.62
N GLY A 88 -10.84 12.34 -1.43
CA GLY A 88 -12.00 13.04 -1.99
C GLY A 88 -13.27 12.95 -1.14
N VAL A 89 -13.23 12.24 0.00
CA VAL A 89 -14.40 12.05 0.86
C VAL A 89 -14.48 13.19 1.88
N PHE A 90 -15.57 13.96 1.83
CA PHE A 90 -15.79 15.10 2.72
C PHE A 90 -17.08 14.90 3.54
N TRP A 91 -17.20 15.67 4.62
CA TRP A 91 -18.40 15.70 5.45
C TRP A 91 -19.63 16.13 4.61
N PRO A 92 -20.83 15.48 4.71
CA PRO A 92 -21.19 14.44 5.70
C PRO A 92 -20.90 12.99 5.25
N LEU A 93 -20.32 12.75 4.08
CA LEU A 93 -20.12 11.41 3.51
C LEU A 93 -19.10 10.56 4.27
N THR A 94 -18.23 11.19 5.05
CA THR A 94 -17.16 10.50 5.81
C THR A 94 -17.71 9.38 6.71
N ALA A 95 -18.84 9.60 7.38
CA ALA A 95 -19.43 8.60 8.26
C ALA A 95 -19.93 7.37 7.47
N ILE A 96 -20.55 7.59 6.32
CA ILE A 96 -21.03 6.53 5.42
C ILE A 96 -19.83 5.72 4.88
N TRP A 97 -18.78 6.39 4.45
CA TRP A 97 -17.56 5.73 3.95
C TRP A 97 -16.86 4.90 5.03
N LYS A 98 -16.75 5.43 6.24
CA LYS A 98 -16.23 4.67 7.39
C LYS A 98 -17.05 3.43 7.68
N GLN A 99 -18.40 3.53 7.61
CA GLN A 99 -19.27 2.37 7.80
C GLN A 99 -19.04 1.32 6.71
N LYS A 100 -19.03 1.72 5.43
CA LYS A 100 -18.76 0.80 4.31
C LYS A 100 -17.40 0.14 4.44
N MET A 101 -16.39 0.88 4.87
CA MET A 101 -15.03 0.33 5.09
C MET A 101 -15.03 -0.72 6.20
N ARG A 102 -15.77 -0.50 7.30
CA ARG A 102 -15.94 -1.50 8.37
C ARG A 102 -16.63 -2.76 7.87
N ASP A 103 -17.70 -2.59 7.12
CA ASP A 103 -18.48 -3.71 6.59
C ASP A 103 -17.63 -4.55 5.64
N HIS A 104 -16.92 -3.90 4.71
CA HIS A 104 -16.02 -4.59 3.78
C HIS A 104 -14.82 -5.23 4.49
N SER A 105 -14.26 -4.60 5.53
CA SER A 105 -13.20 -5.22 6.35
C SER A 105 -13.67 -6.50 7.05
N ARG A 106 -14.94 -6.55 7.50
CA ARG A 106 -15.51 -7.77 8.09
C ARG A 106 -15.78 -8.86 7.07
N GLU A 107 -16.28 -8.49 5.90
CA GLU A 107 -16.55 -9.43 4.80
C GLU A 107 -15.26 -10.11 4.31
N GLU A 108 -14.19 -9.33 4.14
CA GLU A 108 -12.89 -9.83 3.68
C GLU A 108 -12.03 -10.45 4.81
N GLY A 109 -12.42 -10.28 6.06
CA GLY A 109 -11.64 -10.77 7.22
C GLY A 109 -10.30 -10.03 7.43
N ILE A 110 -10.12 -8.85 6.83
CA ILE A 110 -8.91 -8.03 6.90
C ILE A 110 -9.25 -6.59 7.28
N THR A 111 -8.30 -5.87 7.88
CA THR A 111 -8.48 -4.44 8.15
C THR A 111 -8.10 -3.62 6.92
N ILE A 112 -9.07 -2.89 6.37
CA ILE A 112 -8.87 -1.95 5.28
C ILE A 112 -8.66 -0.55 5.86
N TYR A 113 -7.63 0.15 5.36
CA TYR A 113 -7.27 1.50 5.79
C TYR A 113 -7.63 2.53 4.72
N GLY A 114 -7.85 3.77 5.13
CA GLY A 114 -8.10 4.91 4.25
C GLY A 114 -7.00 5.96 4.36
N ASP A 115 -6.51 6.45 3.23
CA ASP A 115 -5.74 7.68 3.17
C ASP A 115 -6.70 8.87 3.06
N TRP A 116 -7.21 9.32 4.22
CA TRP A 116 -8.24 10.38 4.30
C TRP A 116 -7.74 11.75 3.88
N THR A 117 -6.44 11.96 3.90
CA THR A 117 -5.80 13.23 3.56
C THR A 117 -5.14 13.24 2.19
N GLY A 118 -4.96 12.08 1.57
CA GLY A 118 -4.16 11.89 0.37
C GLY A 118 -2.66 12.12 0.58
N THR A 119 -2.22 12.17 1.83
CA THR A 119 -0.81 12.42 2.15
C THR A 119 0.08 11.28 1.71
N MET A 120 -0.37 10.04 1.94
CA MET A 120 0.37 8.85 1.50
C MET A 120 0.51 8.83 -0.02
N MET A 121 -0.58 9.04 -0.75
CA MET A 121 -0.57 9.09 -2.22
C MET A 121 0.46 10.10 -2.73
N ARG A 122 0.44 11.33 -2.19
CA ARG A 122 1.38 12.39 -2.61
C ARG A 122 2.82 12.07 -2.27
N SER A 123 3.09 11.60 -1.05
CA SER A 123 4.46 11.30 -0.59
C SER A 123 5.10 10.17 -1.38
N TYR A 124 4.28 9.22 -1.82
CA TYR A 124 4.72 8.07 -2.60
C TYR A 124 4.64 8.29 -4.11
N GLY A 125 4.16 9.44 -4.59
CA GLY A 125 4.00 9.70 -6.02
C GLY A 125 3.07 8.69 -6.71
N MET A 126 2.10 8.15 -5.97
CA MET A 126 1.15 7.17 -6.48
C MET A 126 0.19 7.82 -7.49
N ARG A 127 -0.26 7.04 -8.46
CA ARG A 127 -1.27 7.51 -9.41
C ARG A 127 -2.65 7.46 -8.78
N LYS A 128 -3.35 8.59 -8.85
CA LYS A 128 -4.75 8.67 -8.45
C LYS A 128 -5.62 7.84 -9.40
N ALA A 129 -6.65 7.21 -8.86
CA ALA A 129 -7.58 6.35 -9.61
C ALA A 129 -6.89 5.21 -10.38
N ASP A 130 -5.80 4.70 -9.83
CA ASP A 130 -5.06 3.57 -10.38
C ASP A 130 -4.69 2.59 -9.27
N ASN A 131 -4.25 1.39 -9.64
CA ASN A 131 -3.68 0.43 -8.70
C ASN A 131 -2.22 0.79 -8.46
N ASN A 132 -1.82 0.81 -7.20
CA ASN A 132 -0.43 1.03 -6.85
C ASN A 132 0.02 -0.07 -5.89
N LEU A 133 1.08 -0.77 -6.25
CA LEU A 133 1.72 -1.80 -5.43
C LEU A 133 3.06 -1.29 -4.95
N VAL A 134 3.27 -1.31 -3.64
CA VAL A 134 4.56 -0.97 -3.02
C VAL A 134 5.00 -2.10 -2.10
N ILE A 135 6.25 -2.52 -2.23
CA ILE A 135 6.85 -3.49 -1.31
C ILE A 135 8.04 -2.81 -0.61
N ILE A 136 8.00 -2.83 0.71
CA ILE A 136 9.02 -2.23 1.58
C ILE A 136 9.64 -3.36 2.42
N ASP A 137 10.96 -3.43 2.44
CA ASP A 137 11.68 -4.45 3.20
C ASP A 137 11.70 -4.20 4.72
N LYS A 138 12.35 -5.11 5.45
CA LYS A 138 12.50 -5.05 6.91
C LYS A 138 13.23 -3.77 7.37
N ALA A 139 14.15 -3.26 6.56
CA ALA A 139 14.90 -2.04 6.85
C ALA A 139 14.14 -0.75 6.51
N GLY A 140 12.97 -0.83 5.88
CA GLY A 140 12.19 0.35 5.47
C GLY A 140 12.55 0.85 4.08
N VAL A 141 13.25 0.07 3.26
CA VAL A 141 13.65 0.43 1.90
C VAL A 141 12.63 -0.11 0.89
N ILE A 142 12.24 0.72 -0.07
CA ILE A 142 11.34 0.33 -1.16
C ILE A 142 12.07 -0.64 -2.08
N ARG A 143 11.50 -1.83 -2.27
CA ARG A 143 12.03 -2.88 -3.13
C ARG A 143 11.22 -3.10 -4.40
N HIS A 144 9.97 -2.67 -4.39
CA HIS A 144 9.11 -2.67 -5.58
C HIS A 144 8.15 -1.50 -5.54
N PHE A 145 7.90 -0.90 -6.70
CA PHE A 145 6.86 0.11 -6.90
C PHE A 145 6.29 -0.01 -8.32
N THR A 146 4.99 -0.17 -8.42
CA THR A 146 4.27 -0.17 -9.69
C THR A 146 2.99 0.63 -9.55
N SER A 147 2.66 1.43 -10.55
CA SER A 147 1.35 2.07 -10.73
C SER A 147 0.73 1.57 -12.03
N GLY A 148 -0.53 1.18 -11.98
CA GLY A 148 -1.25 0.55 -13.08
C GLY A 148 -1.38 -0.95 -12.89
N ASP A 149 -1.99 -1.61 -13.88
CA ASP A 149 -2.21 -3.05 -13.81
C ASP A 149 -0.89 -3.80 -13.98
N LEU A 150 -0.66 -4.74 -13.08
CA LEU A 150 0.49 -5.64 -13.19
C LEU A 150 0.12 -6.82 -14.11
N ASP A 151 0.93 -7.04 -15.14
CA ASP A 151 0.78 -8.21 -16.01
C ASP A 151 0.95 -9.50 -15.18
N ARG A 152 0.08 -10.48 -15.40
CA ARG A 152 0.10 -11.78 -14.74
C ARG A 152 1.45 -12.51 -14.86
N ASN A 153 2.17 -12.29 -15.96
CA ASN A 153 3.51 -12.82 -16.17
C ASN A 153 4.53 -12.33 -15.13
N ASN A 154 4.24 -11.22 -14.46
CA ASN A 154 5.09 -10.65 -13.41
C ASN A 154 4.75 -11.15 -11.99
N PHE A 155 3.62 -11.83 -11.78
CA PHE A 155 3.21 -12.33 -10.47
C PHE A 155 4.25 -13.24 -9.82
N PRO A 156 4.87 -14.21 -10.54
CA PRO A 156 5.92 -15.04 -9.96
C PRO A 156 7.18 -14.26 -9.56
N ALA A 157 7.45 -13.12 -10.18
CA ALA A 157 8.57 -12.27 -9.78
C ALA A 157 8.28 -11.57 -8.44
N ILE A 158 7.03 -11.14 -8.24
CA ILE A 158 6.59 -10.52 -6.97
C ILE A 158 6.66 -11.54 -5.83
N SER A 159 6.11 -12.74 -6.00
CA SER A 159 6.14 -13.76 -4.93
C SER A 159 7.56 -14.21 -4.58
N ARG A 160 8.46 -14.34 -5.56
CA ARG A 160 9.89 -14.61 -5.31
C ARG A 160 10.55 -13.48 -4.52
N LEU A 161 10.28 -12.22 -4.88
CA LEU A 161 10.79 -11.07 -4.14
C LEU A 161 10.30 -11.10 -2.68
N LEU A 162 9.02 -11.34 -2.45
CA LEU A 162 8.44 -11.43 -1.11
C LEU A 162 9.11 -12.53 -0.28
N LEU A 163 9.30 -13.72 -0.85
CA LEU A 163 9.96 -14.83 -0.18
C LEU A 163 11.40 -14.47 0.19
N GLN A 164 12.16 -13.89 -0.75
CA GLN A 164 13.53 -13.44 -0.53
C GLN A 164 13.60 -12.41 0.62
N LEU A 165 12.72 -11.40 0.62
CA LEU A 165 12.71 -10.37 1.65
C LEU A 165 12.25 -10.90 3.01
N ALA A 166 11.28 -11.81 3.04
CA ALA A 166 10.76 -12.40 4.27
C ALA A 166 11.77 -13.32 4.95
N THR A 167 12.60 -14.03 4.17
CA THR A 167 13.62 -14.96 4.67
C THR A 167 14.99 -14.32 4.92
N ALA A 168 15.22 -13.10 4.42
CA ALA A 168 16.43 -12.35 4.72
C ALA A 168 16.57 -12.11 6.24
N PRO A 169 17.78 -12.10 6.80
CA PRO A 169 18.03 -11.86 8.22
C PRO A 169 17.58 -10.49 8.72
#